data_e279b5554992f2d1f57577d27fb797d9
#
_entry.id   e279b5554992f2d1f57577d27fb797d9
#
_cell.length_a   1.000
_cell.length_b   1.000
_cell.length_c   1.000
_cell.angle_alpha   90.00
_cell.angle_beta   90.00
_cell.angle_gamma   90.00
#
_symmetry.space_group_name_H-M   'P 1'
#
loop_
_entity.id
_entity.type
_entity.pdbx_description
1 polymer ?
#
loop_
_entity_poly.entity_id
_entity_poly.type
_entity_poly.pdbx_seq_one_letter_code
_entity_poly.pdbx_strand_id
1 'polypeptide(L)'
;LINNYLLSHKFTIFFALIMMIISAGATGLHAWLVQPALDEVLIKGNKEMLFLIPIAIIIVTLCKGLATYTHSFQMSKVAHSVIAKLQTQMFEKLMYLNLNYFNDSKSGNLISRLINDTYYLRLAIVKSVTAVIKDILVIVFLLGNMFYQSWSLTLFAFFAFPLAIWPIKKIGKSIRKITYEIQNEIAKFSNVLAESIKGIRQVKAYNREEYEKKRAFATI
;
A
#
# COMPACT_ATOMS: atom_id res chain seq x y z
N LEU A 1 -11.03 -16.48 13.44
CA LEU A 1 -11.65 -15.82 12.28
C LEU A 1 -10.76 -15.91 11.04
N ILE A 2 -9.53 -15.38 11.07
CA ILE A 2 -8.60 -15.33 9.94
C ILE A 2 -8.32 -16.73 9.38
N ASN A 3 -8.17 -17.74 10.23
CA ASN A 3 -7.78 -19.10 9.84
C ASN A 3 -8.84 -19.76 8.91
N ASN A 4 -10.14 -19.61 9.21
CA ASN A 4 -11.21 -20.24 8.42
C ASN A 4 -11.41 -19.60 7.02
N TYR A 5 -11.04 -18.31 6.86
CA TYR A 5 -11.16 -17.63 5.56
C TYR A 5 -9.94 -17.87 4.66
N LEU A 6 -8.73 -17.96 5.26
CA LEU A 6 -7.51 -18.20 4.50
C LEU A 6 -7.37 -19.65 4.04
N LEU A 7 -7.83 -20.62 4.85
CA LEU A 7 -7.75 -22.04 4.50
C LEU A 7 -8.53 -22.39 3.23
N SER A 8 -9.63 -21.70 2.94
CA SER A 8 -10.39 -21.89 1.69
C SER A 8 -9.62 -21.49 0.43
N HIS A 9 -8.55 -20.66 0.56
CA HIS A 9 -7.77 -20.12 -0.55
C HIS A 9 -6.29 -20.51 -0.49
N LYS A 10 -5.96 -21.60 0.21
CA LYS A 10 -4.57 -22.03 0.45
C LYS A 10 -3.74 -22.19 -0.83
N PHE A 11 -4.30 -22.74 -1.90
CA PHE A 11 -3.61 -22.90 -3.17
C PHE A 11 -3.31 -21.55 -3.84
N THR A 12 -4.26 -20.62 -3.82
CA THR A 12 -4.09 -19.28 -4.38
C THR A 12 -3.03 -18.50 -3.62
N ILE A 13 -3.03 -18.61 -2.29
CA ILE A 13 -2.03 -17.97 -1.43
C ILE A 13 -0.66 -18.59 -1.65
N PHE A 14 -0.55 -19.91 -1.71
CA PHE A 14 0.69 -20.62 -1.97
C PHE A 14 1.29 -20.23 -3.34
N PHE A 15 0.46 -20.17 -4.38
CA PHE A 15 0.88 -19.72 -5.71
C PHE A 15 1.33 -18.26 -5.69
N ALA A 16 0.62 -17.39 -4.98
CA ALA A 16 1.03 -16.00 -4.80
C ALA A 16 2.38 -15.89 -4.09
N LEU A 17 2.64 -16.71 -3.06
CA LEU A 17 3.93 -16.76 -2.37
C LEU A 17 5.08 -17.17 -3.31
N ILE A 18 4.88 -18.18 -4.14
CA ILE A 18 5.88 -18.57 -5.17
C ILE A 18 6.18 -17.39 -6.10
N MET A 19 5.15 -16.69 -6.57
CA MET A 19 5.34 -15.52 -7.43
C MET A 19 6.02 -14.36 -6.71
N MET A 20 5.80 -14.18 -5.40
CA MET A 20 6.54 -13.21 -4.59
C MET A 20 8.02 -13.57 -4.47
N ILE A 21 8.35 -14.86 -4.29
CA ILE A 21 9.73 -15.36 -4.25
C ILE A 21 10.41 -15.10 -5.59
N ILE A 22 9.76 -15.41 -6.70
CA ILE A 22 10.28 -15.15 -8.04
C ILE A 22 10.52 -13.65 -8.26
N SER A 23 9.57 -12.81 -7.88
CA SER A 23 9.70 -11.35 -7.99
C SER A 23 10.83 -10.79 -7.11
N ALA A 24 11.00 -11.33 -5.90
CA ALA A 24 12.09 -10.95 -4.99
C ALA A 24 13.46 -11.43 -5.52
N GLY A 25 13.55 -12.68 -6.01
CA GLY A 25 14.74 -13.23 -6.64
C GLY A 25 15.15 -12.44 -7.89
N ALA A 26 14.18 -12.07 -8.73
CA ALA A 26 14.43 -11.20 -9.88
C ALA A 26 14.96 -9.82 -9.48
N THR A 27 14.52 -9.29 -8.31
CA THR A 27 15.08 -8.03 -7.77
C THR A 27 16.54 -8.21 -7.32
N GLY A 28 16.86 -9.34 -6.68
CA GLY A 28 18.24 -9.69 -6.32
C GLY A 28 19.13 -9.89 -7.55
N LEU A 29 18.64 -10.60 -8.59
CA LEU A 29 19.32 -10.77 -9.86
C LEU A 29 19.58 -9.43 -10.57
N HIS A 30 18.63 -8.51 -10.51
CA HIS A 30 18.79 -7.16 -11.07
C HIS A 30 19.94 -6.42 -10.40
N ALA A 31 20.01 -6.49 -9.06
CA ALA A 31 21.10 -5.89 -8.29
C ALA A 31 22.46 -6.57 -8.60
N TRP A 32 22.47 -7.89 -8.79
CA TRP A 32 23.67 -8.64 -9.16
C TRP A 32 24.18 -8.28 -10.56
N LEU A 33 23.30 -8.08 -11.54
CA LEU A 33 23.66 -7.71 -12.92
C LEU A 33 24.37 -6.36 -13.05
N VAL A 34 24.26 -5.48 -12.05
CA VAL A 34 24.96 -4.18 -12.04
C VAL A 34 26.46 -4.37 -12.03
N GLN A 35 26.99 -5.34 -11.28
CA GLN A 35 28.43 -5.59 -11.21
C GLN A 35 29.00 -6.02 -12.56
N PRO A 36 28.55 -7.08 -13.24
CA PRO A 36 29.06 -7.44 -14.54
C PRO A 36 28.82 -6.35 -15.61
N ALA A 37 27.78 -5.53 -15.47
CA ALA A 37 27.59 -4.38 -16.36
C ALA A 37 28.70 -3.34 -16.23
N LEU A 38 29.17 -3.08 -15.02
CA LEU A 38 30.27 -2.15 -14.78
C LEU A 38 31.62 -2.79 -15.18
N ASP A 39 31.89 -3.99 -14.71
CA ASP A 39 33.21 -4.63 -14.86
C ASP A 39 33.48 -5.09 -16.32
N GLU A 40 32.55 -5.78 -16.94
CA GLU A 40 32.75 -6.36 -18.27
C GLU A 40 32.54 -5.34 -19.39
N VAL A 41 31.54 -4.47 -19.27
CA VAL A 41 31.21 -3.50 -20.32
C VAL A 41 32.05 -2.24 -20.20
N LEU A 42 32.09 -1.60 -19.03
CA LEU A 42 32.75 -0.29 -18.88
C LEU A 42 34.26 -0.42 -18.66
N ILE A 43 34.72 -1.39 -17.86
CA ILE A 43 36.14 -1.52 -17.52
C ILE A 43 36.88 -2.34 -18.57
N LYS A 44 36.36 -3.53 -18.95
CA LYS A 44 37.04 -4.42 -19.90
C LYS A 44 36.69 -4.14 -21.36
N GLY A 45 35.64 -3.38 -21.67
CA GLY A 45 35.22 -3.02 -23.02
C GLY A 45 34.74 -4.23 -23.84
N ASN A 46 34.20 -5.27 -23.21
CA ASN A 46 33.76 -6.51 -23.87
C ASN A 46 32.50 -6.24 -24.69
N LYS A 47 32.63 -6.27 -26.02
CA LYS A 47 31.55 -5.99 -26.99
C LYS A 47 30.41 -7.02 -26.94
N GLU A 48 30.70 -8.28 -26.62
CA GLU A 48 29.65 -9.32 -26.50
C GLU A 48 28.76 -9.06 -25.30
N MET A 49 29.36 -8.70 -24.17
CA MET A 49 28.62 -8.38 -22.94
C MET A 49 27.81 -7.08 -23.05
N LEU A 50 28.21 -6.17 -23.93
CA LEU A 50 27.47 -4.95 -24.25
C LEU A 50 26.03 -5.23 -24.74
N PHE A 51 25.82 -6.31 -25.46
CA PHE A 51 24.50 -6.73 -25.96
C PHE A 51 23.81 -7.71 -24.99
N LEU A 52 24.57 -8.62 -24.40
CA LEU A 52 24.01 -9.69 -23.57
C LEU A 52 23.43 -9.17 -22.24
N ILE A 53 24.10 -8.22 -21.60
CA ILE A 53 23.64 -7.68 -20.31
C ILE A 53 22.33 -6.90 -20.43
N PRO A 54 22.12 -5.97 -21.39
CA PRO A 54 20.82 -5.32 -21.57
C PRO A 54 19.68 -6.31 -21.87
N ILE A 55 19.94 -7.35 -22.66
CA ILE A 55 18.95 -8.38 -22.95
C ILE A 55 18.60 -9.14 -21.66
N ALA A 56 19.59 -9.53 -20.86
CA ALA A 56 19.36 -10.18 -19.57
C ALA A 56 18.54 -9.30 -18.62
N ILE A 57 18.85 -8.00 -18.55
CA ILE A 57 18.08 -7.03 -17.75
C ILE A 57 16.63 -6.96 -18.20
N ILE A 58 16.38 -6.92 -19.51
CA ILE A 58 15.01 -6.90 -20.08
C ILE A 58 14.27 -8.18 -19.69
N ILE A 59 14.89 -9.36 -19.84
CA ILE A 59 14.26 -10.64 -19.48
C ILE A 59 13.93 -10.69 -17.99
N VAL A 60 14.88 -10.32 -17.14
CA VAL A 60 14.67 -10.29 -15.67
C VAL A 60 13.56 -9.30 -15.29
N THR A 61 13.52 -8.13 -15.94
CA THR A 61 12.47 -7.12 -15.71
C THR A 61 11.09 -7.62 -16.14
N LEU A 62 10.98 -8.27 -17.28
CA LEU A 62 9.73 -8.87 -17.75
C LEU A 62 9.28 -9.99 -16.81
N CYS A 63 10.17 -10.87 -16.40
CA CYS A 63 9.88 -11.94 -15.43
C CYS A 63 9.39 -11.36 -14.08
N LYS A 64 10.09 -10.35 -13.57
CA LYS A 64 9.68 -9.61 -12.36
C LYS A 64 8.31 -8.95 -12.51
N GLY A 65 8.06 -8.32 -13.66
CA GLY A 65 6.77 -7.66 -13.96
C GLY A 65 5.62 -8.66 -13.97
N LEU A 66 5.77 -9.79 -14.67
CA LEU A 66 4.77 -10.86 -14.72
C LEU A 66 4.53 -11.49 -13.34
N ALA A 67 5.58 -11.77 -12.59
CA ALA A 67 5.49 -12.32 -11.25
C ALA A 67 4.77 -11.34 -10.30
N THR A 68 5.11 -10.04 -10.38
CA THR A 68 4.48 -8.98 -9.57
C THR A 68 2.99 -8.82 -9.90
N TYR A 69 2.65 -8.80 -11.18
CA TYR A 69 1.25 -8.75 -11.61
C TYR A 69 0.46 -9.95 -11.10
N THR A 70 1.01 -11.14 -11.27
CA THR A 70 0.34 -12.39 -10.90
C THR A 70 0.09 -12.49 -9.41
N HIS A 71 1.10 -12.24 -8.57
CA HIS A 71 0.88 -12.30 -7.11
C HIS A 71 -0.10 -11.22 -6.63
N SER A 72 -0.02 -9.99 -7.19
CA SER A 72 -0.93 -8.91 -6.82
C SER A 72 -2.38 -9.22 -7.20
N PHE A 73 -2.58 -9.78 -8.38
CA PHE A 73 -3.89 -10.22 -8.85
C PHE A 73 -4.48 -11.32 -7.96
N GLN A 74 -3.68 -12.35 -7.64
CA GLN A 74 -4.13 -13.44 -6.79
C GLN A 74 -4.47 -12.98 -5.37
N MET A 75 -3.63 -12.15 -4.77
CA MET A 75 -3.89 -11.59 -3.43
C MET A 75 -5.11 -10.68 -3.42
N SER A 76 -5.31 -9.89 -4.48
CA SER A 76 -6.52 -9.08 -4.64
C SER A 76 -7.78 -9.94 -4.72
N LYS A 77 -7.74 -11.06 -5.49
CA LYS A 77 -8.84 -12.02 -5.58
C LYS A 77 -9.19 -12.64 -4.23
N VAL A 78 -8.18 -13.06 -3.46
CA VAL A 78 -8.36 -13.59 -2.11
C VAL A 78 -9.01 -12.55 -1.19
N ALA A 79 -8.48 -11.32 -1.19
CA ALA A 79 -9.01 -10.25 -0.36
C ALA A 79 -10.46 -9.91 -0.69
N HIS A 80 -10.83 -9.84 -1.98
CA HIS A 80 -12.22 -9.62 -2.39
C HIS A 80 -13.16 -10.75 -1.90
N SER A 81 -12.73 -12.01 -2.00
CA SER A 81 -13.51 -13.15 -1.52
C SER A 81 -13.71 -13.12 0.00
N VAL A 82 -12.66 -12.79 0.76
CA VAL A 82 -12.72 -12.65 2.22
C VAL A 82 -13.68 -11.53 2.63
N ILE A 83 -13.57 -10.36 1.99
CA ILE A 83 -14.44 -9.21 2.29
C ILE A 83 -15.89 -9.48 1.92
N ALA A 84 -16.18 -10.12 0.78
CA ALA A 84 -17.54 -10.48 0.41
C ALA A 84 -18.18 -11.39 1.47
N LYS A 85 -17.46 -12.42 1.94
CA LYS A 85 -17.93 -13.29 3.03
C LYS A 85 -18.18 -12.52 4.33
N LEU A 86 -17.26 -11.60 4.67
CA LEU A 86 -17.38 -10.76 5.87
C LEU A 86 -18.62 -9.86 5.78
N GLN A 87 -18.85 -9.20 4.64
CA GLN A 87 -20.02 -8.36 4.41
C GLN A 87 -21.32 -9.17 4.52
N THR A 88 -21.36 -10.36 3.94
CA THR A 88 -22.54 -11.26 4.06
C THR A 88 -22.81 -11.60 5.51
N GLN A 89 -21.80 -12.00 6.29
CA GLN A 89 -21.98 -12.34 7.70
C GLN A 89 -22.38 -11.13 8.56
N MET A 90 -21.81 -9.97 8.27
CA MET A 90 -22.21 -8.72 8.95
C MET A 90 -23.66 -8.38 8.65
N PHE A 91 -24.08 -8.53 7.39
CA PHE A 91 -25.46 -8.27 6.98
C PHE A 91 -26.44 -9.28 7.62
N GLU A 92 -26.12 -10.58 7.58
CA GLU A 92 -26.91 -11.61 8.26
C GLU A 92 -27.07 -11.29 9.74
N LYS A 93 -25.98 -10.95 10.42
CA LYS A 93 -26.02 -10.61 11.84
C LYS A 93 -26.85 -9.35 12.11
N LEU A 94 -26.80 -8.35 11.24
CA LEU A 94 -27.64 -7.16 11.33
C LEU A 94 -29.14 -7.53 11.25
N MET A 95 -29.53 -8.45 10.39
CA MET A 95 -30.94 -8.86 10.25
C MET A 95 -31.50 -9.56 11.49
N TYR A 96 -30.66 -10.15 12.32
CA TYR A 96 -31.07 -10.81 13.58
C TYR A 96 -30.95 -9.90 14.83
N LEU A 97 -30.61 -8.61 14.68
CA LEU A 97 -30.54 -7.68 15.80
C LEU A 97 -31.93 -7.15 16.21
N ASN A 98 -32.08 -6.83 17.50
CA ASN A 98 -33.30 -6.25 18.04
C ASN A 98 -33.61 -4.86 17.45
N LEU A 99 -34.89 -4.54 17.33
CA LEU A 99 -35.38 -3.25 16.82
C LEU A 99 -34.78 -2.03 17.55
N ASN A 100 -34.56 -2.15 18.88
CA ASN A 100 -33.95 -1.09 19.67
C ASN A 100 -32.59 -0.65 19.16
N TYR A 101 -31.79 -1.59 18.63
CA TYR A 101 -30.48 -1.27 18.04
C TYR A 101 -30.61 -0.34 16.81
N PHE A 102 -31.67 -0.52 16.02
CA PHE A 102 -31.92 0.30 14.82
C PHE A 102 -32.49 1.68 15.18
N ASN A 103 -33.22 1.80 16.29
CA ASN A 103 -33.73 3.09 16.77
C ASN A 103 -32.59 4.01 17.28
N ASP A 104 -31.58 3.42 17.95
CA ASP A 104 -30.44 4.15 18.48
C ASP A 104 -29.34 4.41 17.43
N SER A 105 -29.31 3.62 16.37
CA SER A 105 -28.28 3.66 15.33
C SER A 105 -28.76 4.36 14.07
N LYS A 106 -28.08 5.43 13.65
CA LYS A 106 -28.37 6.06 12.35
C LYS A 106 -28.03 5.07 11.23
N SER A 107 -29.00 4.75 10.37
CA SER A 107 -28.85 3.81 9.26
C SER A 107 -27.62 4.10 8.38
N GLY A 108 -27.26 5.38 8.19
CA GLY A 108 -26.07 5.79 7.47
C GLY A 108 -24.76 5.28 8.08
N ASN A 109 -24.67 5.21 9.42
CA ASN A 109 -23.48 4.68 10.09
C ASN A 109 -23.33 3.16 9.87
N LEU A 110 -24.44 2.43 9.88
CA LEU A 110 -24.44 0.97 9.63
C LEU A 110 -24.02 0.66 8.20
N ILE A 111 -24.56 1.40 7.23
CA ILE A 111 -24.17 1.29 5.82
C ILE A 111 -22.70 1.65 5.63
N SER A 112 -22.22 2.73 6.26
CA SER A 112 -20.81 3.15 6.20
C SER A 112 -19.87 2.08 6.74
N ARG A 113 -20.21 1.45 7.88
CA ARG A 113 -19.41 0.35 8.43
C ARG A 113 -19.38 -0.87 7.50
N LEU A 114 -20.53 -1.22 6.92
CA LEU A 114 -20.63 -2.36 6.02
C LEU A 114 -19.86 -2.17 4.70
N ILE A 115 -19.81 -0.95 4.19
CA ILE A 115 -19.20 -0.64 2.89
C ILE A 115 -17.79 -0.05 3.07
N ASN A 116 -17.66 1.07 3.80
CA ASN A 116 -16.40 1.81 3.88
C ASN A 116 -15.36 1.13 4.77
N ASP A 117 -15.75 0.66 5.97
CA ASP A 117 -14.79 0.02 6.87
C ASP A 117 -14.27 -1.29 6.29
N THR A 118 -15.13 -2.07 5.61
CA THR A 118 -14.72 -3.29 4.92
C THR A 118 -13.83 -2.99 3.70
N TYR A 119 -14.06 -1.88 3.00
CA TYR A 119 -13.17 -1.41 1.94
C TYR A 119 -11.76 -1.10 2.46
N TYR A 120 -11.63 -0.36 3.57
CA TYR A 120 -10.34 -0.08 4.21
C TYR A 120 -9.66 -1.36 4.73
N LEU A 121 -10.42 -2.29 5.29
CA LEU A 121 -9.92 -3.63 5.66
C LEU A 121 -9.33 -4.37 4.46
N ARG A 122 -10.00 -4.35 3.31
CA ARG A 122 -9.49 -4.92 2.07
C ARG A 122 -8.15 -4.30 1.66
N LEU A 123 -8.07 -2.96 1.65
CA LEU A 123 -6.84 -2.26 1.31
C LEU A 123 -5.70 -2.61 2.27
N ALA A 124 -5.99 -2.72 3.56
CA ALA A 124 -5.01 -3.12 4.56
C ALA A 124 -4.50 -4.54 4.32
N ILE A 125 -5.39 -5.50 4.06
CA ILE A 125 -5.00 -6.90 3.77
C ILE A 125 -4.14 -6.97 2.51
N VAL A 126 -4.59 -6.40 1.40
CA VAL A 126 -3.87 -6.47 0.12
C VAL A 126 -2.53 -5.75 0.19
N LYS A 127 -2.52 -4.50 0.68
CA LYS A 127 -1.28 -3.71 0.68
C LYS A 127 -0.31 -4.13 1.77
N SER A 128 -0.77 -4.28 3.02
CA SER A 128 0.14 -4.50 4.15
C SER A 128 0.68 -5.93 4.18
N VAL A 129 -0.17 -6.95 4.05
CA VAL A 129 0.28 -8.35 4.12
C VAL A 129 1.17 -8.69 2.92
N THR A 130 0.74 -8.29 1.71
CA THR A 130 1.51 -8.55 0.49
C THR A 130 2.85 -7.82 0.49
N ALA A 131 2.86 -6.53 0.90
CA ALA A 131 4.08 -5.75 0.96
C ALA A 131 5.07 -6.32 1.99
N VAL A 132 4.63 -6.59 3.21
CA VAL A 132 5.51 -7.11 4.27
C VAL A 132 6.18 -8.42 3.84
N ILE A 133 5.41 -9.39 3.34
CA ILE A 133 5.96 -10.67 2.91
C ILE A 133 6.96 -10.49 1.75
N LYS A 134 6.56 -9.75 0.71
CA LYS A 134 7.41 -9.50 -0.45
C LYS A 134 8.69 -8.75 -0.07
N ASP A 135 8.57 -7.70 0.75
CA ASP A 135 9.70 -6.83 1.09
C ASP A 135 10.70 -7.56 2.01
N ILE A 136 10.24 -8.44 2.91
CA ILE A 136 11.12 -9.34 3.67
C ILE A 136 11.90 -10.26 2.73
N LEU A 137 11.23 -10.88 1.75
CA LEU A 137 11.91 -11.72 0.76
C LEU A 137 12.93 -10.92 -0.06
N VAL A 138 12.57 -9.71 -0.50
CA VAL A 138 13.49 -8.82 -1.23
C VAL A 138 14.72 -8.50 -0.37
N ILE A 139 14.53 -8.16 0.91
CA ILE A 139 15.63 -7.89 1.84
C ILE A 139 16.55 -9.10 1.96
N VAL A 140 15.99 -10.30 2.11
CA VAL A 140 16.79 -11.54 2.21
C VAL A 140 17.64 -11.77 0.96
N PHE A 141 17.04 -11.61 -0.26
CA PHE A 141 17.79 -11.76 -1.52
C PHE A 141 18.85 -10.68 -1.69
N LEU A 142 18.56 -9.43 -1.34
CA LEU A 142 19.53 -8.34 -1.44
C LEU A 142 20.67 -8.49 -0.45
N LEU A 143 20.39 -8.86 0.80
CA LEU A 143 21.43 -9.15 1.79
C LEU A 143 22.29 -10.34 1.34
N GLY A 144 21.69 -11.42 0.84
CA GLY A 144 22.43 -12.53 0.28
C GLY A 144 23.39 -12.11 -0.84
N ASN A 145 22.90 -11.27 -1.75
CA ASN A 145 23.71 -10.71 -2.82
C ASN A 145 24.85 -9.82 -2.30
N MET A 146 24.58 -8.95 -1.32
CA MET A 146 25.60 -8.10 -0.69
C MET A 146 26.68 -8.92 0.00
N PHE A 147 26.32 -9.98 0.74
CA PHE A 147 27.29 -10.86 1.38
C PHE A 147 28.14 -11.63 0.37
N TYR A 148 27.55 -12.03 -0.75
CA TYR A 148 28.27 -12.70 -1.84
C TYR A 148 29.28 -11.80 -2.53
N GLN A 149 28.92 -10.52 -2.76
CA GLN A 149 29.79 -9.58 -3.45
C GLN A 149 30.90 -9.04 -2.54
N SER A 150 30.62 -8.67 -1.31
CA SER A 150 31.60 -8.14 -0.37
C SER A 150 31.13 -8.22 1.07
N TRP A 151 31.69 -9.17 1.81
CA TRP A 151 31.45 -9.36 3.24
C TRP A 151 31.76 -8.11 4.08
N SER A 152 32.92 -7.48 3.80
CA SER A 152 33.40 -6.33 4.56
C SER A 152 32.51 -5.11 4.40
N LEU A 153 32.09 -4.79 3.16
CA LEU A 153 31.17 -3.67 2.89
C LEU A 153 29.78 -3.92 3.47
N THR A 154 29.32 -5.18 3.45
CA THR A 154 28.02 -5.56 4.05
C THR A 154 28.01 -5.32 5.55
N LEU A 155 29.07 -5.71 6.25
CA LEU A 155 29.21 -5.43 7.68
C LEU A 155 29.20 -3.92 7.97
N PHE A 156 29.96 -3.13 7.21
CA PHE A 156 29.96 -1.68 7.35
C PHE A 156 28.56 -1.09 7.15
N ALA A 157 27.86 -1.50 6.08
CA ALA A 157 26.49 -1.08 5.80
C ALA A 157 25.53 -1.43 6.95
N PHE A 158 25.68 -2.63 7.54
CA PHE A 158 24.85 -3.08 8.65
C PHE A 158 24.99 -2.19 9.90
N PHE A 159 26.21 -1.66 10.17
CA PHE A 159 26.43 -0.71 11.25
C PHE A 159 25.98 0.71 10.90
N ALA A 160 26.06 1.10 9.62
CA ALA A 160 25.61 2.41 9.16
C ALA A 160 24.08 2.55 9.12
N PHE A 161 23.34 1.44 8.88
CA PHE A 161 21.87 1.44 8.77
C PHE A 161 21.15 1.95 10.03
N PRO A 162 21.51 1.56 11.26
CA PRO A 162 20.89 2.08 12.48
C PRO A 162 21.03 3.59 12.63
N LEU A 163 22.13 4.17 12.12
CA LEU A 163 22.34 5.63 12.15
C LEU A 163 21.26 6.38 11.34
N ALA A 164 20.80 5.78 10.23
CA ALA A 164 19.74 6.35 9.41
C ALA A 164 18.35 6.31 10.07
N ILE A 165 18.13 5.43 11.03
CA ILE A 165 16.81 5.27 11.70
C ILE A 165 16.42 6.54 12.48
N TRP A 166 17.39 7.20 13.09
CA TRP A 166 17.12 8.39 13.91
C TRP A 166 16.55 9.57 13.10
N PRO A 167 17.16 10.02 11.98
CA PRO A 167 16.58 11.06 11.14
C PRO A 167 15.24 10.64 10.52
N ILE A 168 15.07 9.36 10.14
CA ILE A 168 13.82 8.85 9.58
C ILE A 168 12.69 8.96 10.63
N LYS A 169 12.93 8.58 11.88
CA LYS A 169 11.95 8.73 12.96
C LYS A 169 11.60 10.20 13.22
N LYS A 170 12.57 11.09 13.19
CA LYS A 170 12.37 12.55 13.39
C LYS A 170 11.50 13.13 12.28
N ILE A 171 11.81 12.81 11.02
CA ILE A 171 11.04 13.24 9.85
C ILE A 171 9.62 12.66 9.91
N GLY A 172 9.48 11.36 10.23
CA GLY A 172 8.18 10.71 10.35
C GLY A 172 7.28 11.33 11.41
N LYS A 173 7.85 11.76 12.55
CA LYS A 173 7.10 12.48 13.59
C LYS A 173 6.62 13.86 13.09
N SER A 174 7.46 14.57 12.36
CA SER A 174 7.12 15.87 11.76
C SER A 174 6.00 15.73 10.73
N ILE A 175 6.14 14.76 9.81
CA ILE A 175 5.12 14.47 8.79
C ILE A 175 3.77 14.13 9.45
N ARG A 176 3.78 13.29 10.49
CA ARG A 176 2.55 12.93 11.21
C ARG A 176 1.85 14.15 11.82
N LYS A 177 2.61 15.09 12.40
CA LYS A 177 2.08 16.33 12.95
C LYS A 177 1.44 17.18 11.86
N ILE A 178 2.15 17.41 10.75
CA ILE A 178 1.65 18.18 9.61
C ILE A 178 0.40 17.54 9.01
N THR A 179 0.39 16.20 8.85
CA THR A 179 -0.78 15.48 8.33
C THR A 179 -2.00 15.66 9.24
N TYR A 180 -1.80 15.64 10.56
CA TYR A 180 -2.88 15.88 11.51
C TYR A 180 -3.43 17.32 11.40
N GLU A 181 -2.56 18.31 11.27
CA GLU A 181 -2.94 19.71 11.06
C GLU A 181 -3.74 19.88 9.76
N ILE A 182 -3.26 19.28 8.65
CA ILE A 182 -3.98 19.29 7.36
C ILE A 182 -5.36 18.62 7.49
N GLN A 183 -5.47 17.48 8.18
CA GLN A 183 -6.76 16.81 8.38
C GLN A 183 -7.75 17.68 9.16
N ASN A 184 -7.27 18.42 10.16
CA ASN A 184 -8.10 19.36 10.90
C ASN A 184 -8.60 20.53 10.02
N GLU A 185 -7.74 21.07 9.16
CA GLU A 185 -8.15 22.13 8.23
C GLU A 185 -9.15 21.61 7.17
N ILE A 186 -8.93 20.40 6.63
CA ILE A 186 -9.89 19.74 5.73
C ILE A 186 -11.24 19.53 6.43
N ALA A 187 -11.25 19.14 7.70
CA ALA A 187 -12.48 18.97 8.47
C ALA A 187 -13.22 20.30 8.66
N LYS A 188 -12.52 21.41 8.97
CA LYS A 188 -13.09 22.75 9.06
C LYS A 188 -13.69 23.17 7.72
N PHE A 189 -12.95 23.01 6.64
CA PHE A 189 -13.40 23.33 5.29
C PHE A 189 -14.66 22.53 4.90
N SER A 190 -14.66 21.21 5.20
CA SER A 190 -15.81 20.34 4.94
C SER A 190 -17.06 20.79 5.71
N ASN A 191 -16.89 21.26 6.96
CA ASN A 191 -17.99 21.80 7.75
C ASN A 191 -18.55 23.10 7.14
N VAL A 192 -17.69 24.01 6.72
CA VAL A 192 -18.09 25.25 6.02
C VAL A 192 -18.84 24.93 4.74
N LEU A 193 -18.33 24.00 3.94
CA LEU A 193 -19.02 23.55 2.71
C LEU A 193 -20.39 22.95 3.01
N ALA A 194 -20.47 22.07 4.01
CA ALA A 194 -21.74 21.43 4.38
C ALA A 194 -22.78 22.44 4.85
N GLU A 195 -22.35 23.46 5.62
CA GLU A 195 -23.21 24.56 6.09
C GLU A 195 -23.70 25.40 4.90
N SER A 196 -22.77 25.83 4.02
CA SER A 196 -23.12 26.65 2.85
C SER A 196 -24.06 25.92 1.89
N ILE A 197 -23.83 24.61 1.64
CA ILE A 197 -24.70 23.80 0.79
C ILE A 197 -26.08 23.60 1.42
N LYS A 198 -26.15 23.31 2.72
CA LYS A 198 -27.43 23.20 3.43
C LYS A 198 -28.20 24.51 3.44
N GLY A 199 -27.50 25.64 3.59
CA GLY A 199 -28.06 26.99 3.59
C GLY A 199 -28.12 27.65 2.20
N ILE A 200 -27.96 26.91 1.11
CA ILE A 200 -27.82 27.49 -0.23
C ILE A 200 -29.01 28.41 -0.64
N ARG A 201 -30.22 28.06 -0.18
CA ARG A 201 -31.41 28.88 -0.42
C ARG A 201 -31.29 30.25 0.23
N GLN A 202 -30.78 30.31 1.48
CA GLN A 202 -30.55 31.58 2.19
C GLN A 202 -29.42 32.37 1.51
N VAL A 203 -28.31 31.69 1.15
CA VAL A 203 -27.19 32.32 0.46
C VAL A 203 -27.69 33.00 -0.82
N LYS A 204 -28.53 32.33 -1.62
CA LYS A 204 -29.14 32.85 -2.84
C LYS A 204 -30.15 33.96 -2.57
N ALA A 205 -31.02 33.81 -1.57
CA ALA A 205 -32.03 34.79 -1.23
C ALA A 205 -31.43 36.14 -0.79
N TYR A 206 -30.29 36.09 -0.08
CA TYR A 206 -29.58 37.27 0.42
C TYR A 206 -28.42 37.75 -0.49
N ASN A 207 -28.21 37.11 -1.63
CA ASN A 207 -27.14 37.43 -2.58
C ASN A 207 -25.76 37.47 -1.94
N ARG A 208 -25.45 36.42 -1.09
CA ARG A 208 -24.24 36.35 -0.26
C ARG A 208 -23.21 35.34 -0.76
N GLU A 209 -23.21 35.01 -2.04
CA GLU A 209 -22.28 34.04 -2.65
C GLU A 209 -20.82 34.43 -2.46
N GLU A 210 -20.49 35.71 -2.66
CA GLU A 210 -19.11 36.18 -2.49
C GLU A 210 -18.63 36.13 -1.03
N TYR A 211 -19.54 36.30 -0.07
CA TYR A 211 -19.23 36.17 1.34
C TYR A 211 -18.89 34.69 1.69
N GLU A 212 -19.75 33.77 1.26
CA GLU A 212 -19.50 32.31 1.52
C GLU A 212 -18.26 31.81 0.78
N LYS A 213 -17.98 32.29 -0.42
CA LYS A 213 -16.75 32.00 -1.14
C LYS A 213 -15.52 32.47 -0.36
N LYS A 214 -15.50 33.71 0.14
CA LYS A 214 -14.39 34.23 0.94
C LYS A 214 -14.22 33.44 2.24
N ARG A 215 -15.33 33.07 2.90
CA ARG A 215 -15.33 32.23 4.10
C ARG A 215 -14.72 30.85 3.84
N ALA A 216 -15.08 30.20 2.73
CA ALA A 216 -14.51 28.92 2.32
C ALA A 216 -13.01 29.03 2.02
N PHE A 217 -12.59 30.06 1.25
CA PHE A 217 -11.17 30.28 0.95
C PHE A 217 -10.31 30.60 2.18
N ALA A 218 -10.88 31.23 3.22
CA ALA A 218 -10.16 31.50 4.45
C ALA A 218 -9.87 30.24 5.30
N THR A 219 -10.46 29.08 4.94
CA THR A 219 -10.24 27.78 5.60
C THR A 219 -9.36 26.84 4.79
N ILE A 220 -8.84 27.28 3.64
CA ILE A 220 -7.87 26.56 2.81
C ILE A 220 -6.47 27.08 3.03
#